data_fea1e13d316a2c9b9c2873c56fdb2e2e
#
_entry.id   fea1e13d316a2c9b9c2873c56fdb2e2e
#
_cell.length_a   1.000
_cell.length_b   1.000
_cell.length_c   1.000
_cell.angle_alpha   90.00
_cell.angle_beta   90.00
_cell.angle_gamma   90.00
#
_symmetry.space_group_name_H-M   'P 1'
#
loop_
_entity.id
_entity.type
_entity.pdbx_description
1 polymer ?
#
loop_
_entity_poly.entity_id
_entity_poly.type
_entity_poly.pdbx_seq_one_letter_code
_entity_poly.pdbx_strand_id
1 'polypeptide(L)'
;MHEYDRIMGLVHSFRLPKAKVWKFELPKPSLFYTAKADLSIIGREAMSLTDRFLDWNKRALTFCTSPHYRFSPDQDVDKQTSVIHFTNLLLHRADSLNNYITLLQSSYNLRFSEIENTINYWIALTAWGFAFLGLIISSIGLLLVT
;
A
#
# COMPACT_ATOMS: atom_id res chain seq x y z
N MET A 1 4.41 20.26 8.34
CA MET A 1 4.57 19.21 9.38
C MET A 1 3.24 18.56 9.71
N HIS A 2 2.20 19.27 10.05
CA HIS A 2 0.89 18.74 10.44
C HIS A 2 0.28 17.72 9.44
N GLU A 3 0.40 17.95 8.12
CA GLU A 3 -0.09 17.01 7.09
C GLU A 3 0.68 15.69 7.07
N TYR A 4 2.01 15.74 7.19
CA TYR A 4 2.83 14.55 7.28
C TYR A 4 2.44 13.70 8.50
N ASP A 5 2.29 14.32 9.67
CA ASP A 5 1.92 13.64 10.90
C ASP A 5 0.52 13.02 10.78
N ARG A 6 -0.42 13.71 10.09
CA ARG A 6 -1.76 13.18 9.79
C ARG A 6 -1.68 11.93 8.91
N ILE A 7 -0.93 11.97 7.82
CA ILE A 7 -0.78 10.81 6.92
C ILE A 7 -0.10 9.66 7.65
N MET A 8 0.95 9.92 8.43
CA MET A 8 1.59 8.91 9.27
C MET A 8 0.62 8.29 10.28
N GLY A 9 -0.27 9.10 10.87
CA GLY A 9 -1.34 8.62 11.74
C GLY A 9 -2.29 7.66 11.02
N LEU A 10 -2.71 7.97 9.80
CA LEU A 10 -3.53 7.08 8.96
C LEU A 10 -2.79 5.79 8.63
N VAL A 11 -1.53 5.87 8.25
CA VAL A 11 -0.65 4.72 7.96
C VAL A 11 -0.53 3.81 9.19
N HIS A 12 -0.29 4.36 10.38
CA HIS A 12 -0.17 3.58 11.61
C HIS A 12 -1.51 2.98 12.08
N SER A 13 -2.62 3.64 11.78
CA SER A 13 -3.97 3.13 12.11
C SER A 13 -4.45 2.07 11.11
N PHE A 14 -3.85 1.98 9.93
CA PHE A 14 -4.21 1.01 8.91
C PHE A 14 -4.01 -0.42 9.40
N ARG A 15 -5.07 -1.23 9.31
CA ARG A 15 -5.05 -2.64 9.69
C ARG A 15 -5.31 -3.51 8.48
N LEU A 16 -4.39 -4.42 8.20
CA LEU A 16 -4.63 -5.48 7.23
C LEU A 16 -5.71 -6.43 7.76
N PRO A 17 -6.72 -6.78 6.94
CA PRO A 17 -7.70 -7.77 7.31
C PRO A 17 -7.02 -9.09 7.67
N LYS A 18 -7.35 -9.64 8.85
CA LYS A 18 -6.82 -10.92 9.30
C LYS A 18 -7.71 -12.04 8.76
N ALA A 19 -7.12 -12.93 7.96
CA ALA A 19 -7.76 -14.18 7.57
C ALA A 19 -7.33 -15.30 8.51
N LYS A 20 -8.28 -16.00 9.12
CA LYS A 20 -8.02 -17.24 9.86
C LYS A 20 -8.37 -18.42 8.96
N VAL A 21 -7.49 -18.69 8.01
CA VAL A 21 -7.68 -19.75 7.00
C VAL A 21 -7.97 -21.12 7.63
N TRP A 22 -7.34 -21.40 8.78
CA TRP A 22 -7.51 -22.66 9.51
C TRP A 22 -8.90 -22.87 10.17
N LYS A 23 -9.69 -21.80 10.34
CA LYS A 23 -11.02 -21.87 10.94
C LYS A 23 -12.17 -21.72 9.93
N PHE A 24 -11.88 -21.73 8.63
CA PHE A 24 -12.84 -21.41 7.57
C PHE A 24 -13.51 -20.04 7.74
N GLU A 25 -12.97 -19.19 8.60
CA GLU A 25 -13.42 -17.81 8.75
C GLU A 25 -12.74 -16.96 7.68
N LEU A 26 -13.27 -16.99 6.48
CA LEU A 26 -12.88 -16.04 5.44
C LEU A 26 -13.34 -14.65 5.89
N PRO A 27 -12.44 -13.64 5.88
CA PRO A 27 -12.85 -12.29 6.18
C PRO A 27 -13.87 -11.83 5.15
N LYS A 28 -14.87 -11.08 5.61
CA LYS A 28 -15.89 -10.55 4.71
C LYS A 28 -15.23 -9.82 3.55
N PRO A 29 -15.60 -10.10 2.29
CA PRO A 29 -15.00 -9.44 1.12
C PRO A 29 -15.03 -7.92 1.22
N SER A 30 -16.08 -7.36 1.83
CA SER A 30 -16.21 -5.93 2.08
C SER A 30 -15.03 -5.33 2.86
N LEU A 31 -14.44 -6.05 3.82
CA LEU A 31 -13.29 -5.56 4.60
C LEU A 31 -12.03 -5.40 3.73
N PHE A 32 -11.84 -6.27 2.73
CA PHE A 32 -10.73 -6.12 1.78
C PHE A 32 -10.93 -4.96 0.84
N TYR A 33 -12.15 -4.76 0.33
CA TYR A 33 -12.44 -3.62 -0.53
C TYR A 33 -12.29 -2.29 0.21
N THR A 34 -12.75 -2.23 1.47
CA THR A 34 -12.56 -1.05 2.32
C THR A 34 -11.07 -0.80 2.56
N ALA A 35 -10.30 -1.81 2.96
CA ALA A 35 -8.85 -1.67 3.18
C ALA A 35 -8.11 -1.23 1.89
N LYS A 36 -8.51 -1.74 0.72
CA LYS A 36 -7.96 -1.30 -0.57
C LYS A 36 -8.26 0.16 -0.85
N ALA A 37 -9.50 0.59 -0.60
CA ALA A 37 -9.91 1.98 -0.78
C ALA A 37 -9.14 2.92 0.16
N ASP A 38 -9.03 2.57 1.44
CA ASP A 38 -8.28 3.35 2.43
C ASP A 38 -6.80 3.47 2.03
N LEU A 39 -6.18 2.36 1.61
CA LEU A 39 -4.79 2.35 1.15
C LEU A 39 -4.59 3.21 -0.10
N SER A 40 -5.55 3.21 -1.01
CA SER A 40 -5.54 4.07 -2.20
C SER A 40 -5.66 5.56 -1.85
N ILE A 41 -6.46 5.92 -0.84
CA ILE A 41 -6.58 7.29 -0.34
C ILE A 41 -5.27 7.73 0.30
N ILE A 42 -4.72 6.92 1.20
CA ILE A 42 -3.43 7.18 1.87
C ILE A 42 -2.32 7.38 0.82
N GLY A 43 -2.27 6.53 -0.20
CA GLY A 43 -1.28 6.63 -1.28
C GLY A 43 -1.39 7.94 -2.07
N ARG A 44 -2.61 8.38 -2.41
CA ARG A 44 -2.82 9.66 -3.10
C ARG A 44 -2.43 10.87 -2.26
N GLU A 45 -2.77 10.86 -0.98
CA GLU A 45 -2.41 11.95 -0.08
C GLU A 45 -0.88 12.04 0.11
N ALA A 46 -0.21 10.91 0.24
CA ALA A 46 1.25 10.88 0.33
C ALA A 46 1.93 11.38 -0.95
N MET A 47 1.42 10.98 -2.11
CA MET A 47 1.92 11.45 -3.40
C MET A 47 1.76 12.98 -3.54
N SER A 48 0.59 13.50 -3.21
CA SER A 48 0.33 14.95 -3.20
C SER A 48 1.25 15.71 -2.24
N LEU A 49 1.59 15.13 -1.08
CA LEU A 49 2.53 15.72 -0.14
C LEU A 49 3.96 15.73 -0.70
N THR A 50 4.38 14.65 -1.34
CA THR A 50 5.68 14.55 -1.99
C THR A 50 5.83 15.58 -3.10
N ASP A 51 4.83 15.75 -3.94
CA ASP A 51 4.83 16.74 -5.02
C ASP A 51 4.97 18.16 -4.47
N ARG A 52 4.28 18.49 -3.37
CA ARG A 52 4.43 19.80 -2.68
C ARG A 52 5.83 19.99 -2.12
N PHE A 53 6.44 18.96 -1.54
CA PHE A 53 7.80 19.06 -1.01
C PHE A 53 8.82 19.22 -2.13
N LEU A 54 8.63 18.57 -3.27
CA LEU A 54 9.44 18.75 -4.47
C LEU A 54 9.32 20.19 -5.02
N ASP A 55 8.11 20.73 -5.07
CA ASP A 55 7.89 22.11 -5.52
C ASP A 55 8.56 23.12 -4.56
N TRP A 56 8.41 22.93 -3.26
CA TRP A 56 9.08 23.76 -2.26
C TRP A 56 10.60 23.68 -2.36
N ASN A 57 11.17 22.49 -2.58
CA ASN A 57 12.60 22.30 -2.79
C ASN A 57 13.08 23.05 -4.03
N LYS A 58 12.38 22.93 -5.14
CA LYS A 58 12.70 23.67 -6.38
C LYS A 58 12.67 25.17 -6.16
N ARG A 59 11.62 25.71 -5.49
CA ARG A 59 11.51 27.14 -5.18
C ARG A 59 12.62 27.60 -4.25
N ALA A 60 12.96 26.83 -3.22
CA ALA A 60 14.03 27.15 -2.30
C ALA A 60 15.38 27.20 -3.02
N LEU A 61 15.67 26.21 -3.88
CA LEU A 61 16.89 26.19 -4.70
C LEU A 61 16.94 27.38 -5.66
N THR A 62 15.84 27.70 -6.34
CA THR A 62 15.76 28.85 -7.25
C THR A 62 15.97 30.17 -6.48
N PHE A 63 15.41 30.28 -5.28
CA PHE A 63 15.62 31.44 -4.42
C PHE A 63 17.08 31.56 -4.00
N CYS A 64 17.71 30.48 -3.58
CA CYS A 64 19.11 30.45 -3.17
C CYS A 64 20.10 30.73 -4.33
N THR A 65 19.73 30.39 -5.57
CA THR A 65 20.59 30.59 -6.76
C THR A 65 20.31 31.88 -7.51
N SER A 66 19.27 32.63 -7.14
CA SER A 66 18.88 33.86 -7.86
C SER A 66 19.87 35.00 -7.60
N PRO A 67 20.43 35.63 -8.66
CA PRO A 67 21.36 36.73 -8.53
C PRO A 67 20.72 38.01 -7.96
N HIS A 68 19.40 38.08 -7.90
CA HIS A 68 18.69 39.27 -7.37
C HIS A 68 18.62 39.32 -5.85
N TYR A 69 18.86 38.20 -5.18
CA TYR A 69 18.91 38.13 -3.72
C TYR A 69 20.39 38.07 -3.28
N ARG A 70 21.09 39.22 -3.44
CA ARG A 70 22.41 39.40 -2.81
C ARG A 70 22.18 39.74 -1.34
N PHE A 71 22.19 38.74 -0.54
CA PHE A 71 22.33 38.88 0.90
C PHE A 71 23.78 39.32 1.23
N SER A 72 24.01 39.84 2.40
CA SER A 72 25.34 40.21 2.86
C SER A 72 26.25 38.96 2.95
N PRO A 73 27.49 38.98 2.42
CA PRO A 73 28.27 37.77 2.22
C PRO A 73 28.54 36.93 3.47
N ASP A 74 28.54 37.53 4.66
CA ASP A 74 28.93 36.84 5.89
C ASP A 74 27.78 36.11 6.62
N GLN A 75 26.51 36.45 6.34
CA GLN A 75 25.35 35.84 7.00
C GLN A 75 24.62 34.77 6.15
N ASP A 76 25.01 34.62 4.91
CA ASP A 76 24.20 33.93 3.91
C ASP A 76 24.49 32.46 3.74
N VAL A 77 25.74 32.04 3.91
CA VAL A 77 26.15 30.66 3.71
C VAL A 77 25.43 29.75 4.69
N ASP A 78 25.30 30.18 5.95
CA ASP A 78 24.63 29.37 7.00
C ASP A 78 23.12 29.27 6.78
N LYS A 79 22.47 30.36 6.34
CA LYS A 79 21.03 30.35 6.06
C LYS A 79 20.71 29.54 4.81
N GLN A 80 21.48 29.70 3.75
CA GLN A 80 21.36 28.91 2.53
C GLN A 80 21.54 27.43 2.81
N THR A 81 22.59 27.07 3.54
CA THR A 81 22.86 25.69 3.95
C THR A 81 21.72 25.12 4.79
N SER A 82 21.17 25.91 5.73
CA SER A 82 20.06 25.49 6.56
C SER A 82 18.78 25.26 5.77
N VAL A 83 18.46 26.10 4.78
CA VAL A 83 17.27 25.93 3.91
C VAL A 83 17.42 24.67 3.05
N ILE A 84 18.59 24.47 2.43
CA ILE A 84 18.87 23.28 1.62
C ILE A 84 18.80 22.03 2.49
N HIS A 85 19.39 22.06 3.67
CA HIS A 85 19.33 20.93 4.60
C HIS A 85 17.89 20.60 5.02
N PHE A 86 17.10 21.62 5.34
CA PHE A 86 15.68 21.43 5.70
C PHE A 86 14.85 20.85 4.56
N THR A 87 15.02 21.34 3.33
CA THR A 87 14.28 20.83 2.18
C THR A 87 14.67 19.39 1.83
N ASN A 88 15.95 19.04 1.96
CA ASN A 88 16.44 17.68 1.77
C ASN A 88 15.88 16.73 2.85
N LEU A 89 15.77 17.20 4.10
CA LEU A 89 15.13 16.43 5.18
C LEU A 89 13.65 16.15 4.88
N LEU A 90 12.93 17.12 4.36
CA LEU A 90 11.52 16.95 3.96
C LEU A 90 11.38 15.94 2.82
N LEU A 91 12.25 16.00 1.81
CA LEU A 91 12.26 15.01 0.73
C LEU A 91 12.54 13.61 1.24
N HIS A 92 13.55 13.46 2.10
CA HIS A 92 13.87 12.16 2.68
C HIS A 92 12.71 11.57 3.49
N ARG A 93 11.97 12.41 4.23
CA ARG A 93 10.75 11.98 4.94
C ARG A 93 9.65 11.56 3.98
N ALA A 94 9.46 12.29 2.88
CA ALA A 94 8.48 11.95 1.85
C ALA A 94 8.81 10.61 1.17
N ASP A 95 10.07 10.39 0.83
CA ASP A 95 10.54 9.12 0.25
C ASP A 95 10.35 7.96 1.23
N SER A 96 10.66 8.15 2.50
CA SER A 96 10.44 7.14 3.54
C SER A 96 8.96 6.80 3.68
N LEU A 97 8.07 7.79 3.61
CA LEU A 97 6.62 7.59 3.63
C LEU A 97 6.14 6.80 2.41
N ASN A 98 6.60 7.16 1.21
CA ASN A 98 6.25 6.46 -0.02
C ASN A 98 6.72 5.00 -0.01
N ASN A 99 7.95 4.75 0.47
CA ASN A 99 8.48 3.40 0.62
C ASN A 99 7.62 2.57 1.59
N TYR A 100 7.20 3.16 2.71
CA TYR A 100 6.35 2.48 3.68
C TYR A 100 4.97 2.15 3.10
N ILE A 101 4.37 3.07 2.33
CA ILE A 101 3.09 2.84 1.65
C ILE A 101 3.22 1.72 0.61
N THR A 102 4.31 1.69 -0.15
CA THR A 102 4.59 0.62 -1.12
C THR A 102 4.70 -0.74 -0.43
N LEU A 103 5.35 -0.81 0.74
CA LEU A 103 5.41 -2.02 1.56
C LEU A 103 4.02 -2.45 2.07
N LEU A 104 3.18 -1.52 2.48
CA LEU A 104 1.79 -1.82 2.86
C LEU A 104 0.97 -2.35 1.68
N GLN A 105 1.13 -1.77 0.49
CA GLN A 105 0.46 -2.22 -0.73
C GLN A 105 0.91 -3.63 -1.12
N SER A 106 2.19 -3.91 -1.07
CA SER A 106 2.72 -5.25 -1.35
C SER A 106 2.22 -6.28 -0.34
N SER A 107 2.22 -5.94 0.93
CA SER A 107 1.70 -6.78 2.01
C SER A 107 0.19 -7.05 1.86
N TYR A 108 -0.58 -6.03 1.44
CA TYR A 108 -2.00 -6.19 1.13
C TYR A 108 -2.20 -7.16 -0.05
N ASN A 109 -1.46 -6.97 -1.14
CA ASN A 109 -1.57 -7.81 -2.33
C ASN A 109 -1.19 -9.27 -2.04
N LEU A 110 -0.13 -9.50 -1.25
CA LEU A 110 0.25 -10.85 -0.81
C LEU A 110 -0.88 -11.52 -0.03
N ARG A 111 -1.46 -10.83 0.95
CA ARG A 111 -2.58 -11.37 1.74
C ARG A 111 -3.81 -11.64 0.90
N PHE A 112 -4.12 -10.77 -0.04
CA PHE A 112 -5.23 -10.98 -0.96
C PHE A 112 -5.00 -12.21 -1.84
N SER A 113 -3.81 -12.35 -2.41
CA SER A 113 -3.41 -13.51 -3.22
C SER A 113 -3.44 -14.83 -2.43
N GLU A 114 -2.97 -14.82 -1.18
CA GLU A 114 -3.05 -16.01 -0.30
C GLU A 114 -4.50 -16.47 -0.11
N ILE A 115 -5.43 -15.53 0.09
CA ILE A 115 -6.85 -15.85 0.29
C ILE A 115 -7.47 -16.35 -1.01
N GLU A 116 -7.20 -15.70 -2.13
CA GLU A 116 -7.66 -16.09 -3.45
C GLU A 116 -7.20 -17.51 -3.80
N ASN A 117 -5.93 -17.80 -3.59
CA ASN A 117 -5.37 -19.13 -3.81
C ASN A 117 -6.03 -20.18 -2.92
N THR A 118 -6.32 -19.84 -1.65
CA THR A 118 -7.02 -20.75 -0.74
C THR A 118 -8.43 -21.02 -1.20
N ILE A 119 -9.17 -20.01 -1.64
CA ILE A 119 -10.52 -20.17 -2.19
C ILE A 119 -10.50 -21.07 -3.43
N ASN A 120 -9.57 -20.80 -4.36
CA ASN A 120 -9.41 -21.58 -5.58
C ASN A 120 -9.07 -23.05 -5.27
N TYR A 121 -8.22 -23.30 -4.28
CA TYR A 121 -7.92 -24.66 -3.83
C TYR A 121 -9.19 -25.39 -3.33
N TRP A 122 -10.02 -24.75 -2.52
CA TRP A 122 -11.26 -25.35 -2.02
C TRP A 122 -12.28 -25.59 -3.13
N ILE A 123 -12.39 -24.66 -4.09
CA ILE A 123 -13.25 -24.83 -5.27
C ILE A 123 -12.78 -26.06 -6.08
N ALA A 124 -11.47 -26.17 -6.33
CA ALA A 124 -10.90 -27.32 -7.03
C ALA A 124 -11.16 -28.63 -6.28
N LEU A 125 -10.96 -28.66 -4.96
CA LEU A 125 -11.20 -29.83 -4.12
C LEU A 125 -12.65 -30.29 -4.16
N THR A 126 -13.60 -29.34 -4.07
CA THR A 126 -15.04 -29.66 -4.16
C THR A 126 -15.43 -30.16 -5.55
N ALA A 127 -14.90 -29.56 -6.61
CA ALA A 127 -15.12 -30.03 -7.99
C ALA A 127 -14.60 -31.46 -8.20
N TRP A 128 -13.43 -31.79 -7.67
CA TRP A 128 -12.87 -33.14 -7.67
C TRP A 128 -13.77 -34.12 -6.90
N GLY A 129 -14.30 -33.73 -5.74
CA GLY A 129 -15.22 -34.53 -4.96
C GLY A 129 -16.50 -34.87 -5.74
N PHE A 130 -17.08 -33.89 -6.41
CA PHE A 130 -18.26 -34.10 -7.25
C PHE A 130 -17.98 -34.99 -8.46
N ALA A 131 -16.82 -34.81 -9.13
CA ALA A 131 -16.42 -35.66 -10.24
C ALA A 131 -16.25 -37.12 -9.79
N PHE A 132 -15.64 -37.36 -8.65
CA PHE A 132 -15.47 -38.69 -8.08
C PHE A 132 -16.80 -39.35 -7.71
N LEU A 133 -17.72 -38.62 -7.08
CA LEU A 133 -19.10 -39.10 -6.81
C LEU A 133 -19.83 -39.44 -8.10
N GLY A 134 -19.71 -38.64 -9.14
CA GLY A 134 -20.29 -38.92 -10.46
C GLY A 134 -19.76 -40.20 -11.07
N LEU A 135 -18.45 -40.48 -10.96
CA LEU A 135 -17.87 -41.73 -11.41
C LEU A 135 -18.41 -42.94 -10.63
N ILE A 136 -18.58 -42.86 -9.32
CA ILE A 136 -19.14 -43.94 -8.49
C ILE A 136 -20.59 -44.21 -8.91
N ILE A 137 -21.42 -43.19 -9.05
CA ILE A 137 -22.82 -43.33 -9.43
C ILE A 137 -22.93 -43.95 -10.82
N SER A 138 -22.11 -43.50 -11.78
CA SER A 138 -22.09 -44.08 -13.13
C SER A 138 -21.65 -45.56 -13.12
N SER A 139 -20.69 -45.92 -12.30
CA SER A 139 -20.21 -47.30 -12.18
C SER A 139 -21.29 -48.22 -11.58
N ILE A 140 -22.01 -47.74 -10.56
CA ILE A 140 -23.14 -48.50 -9.96
C ILE A 140 -24.27 -48.64 -10.98
N GLY A 141 -24.58 -47.56 -11.71
CA GLY A 141 -25.62 -47.62 -12.76
C GLY A 141 -25.32 -48.65 -13.84
N LEU A 142 -24.04 -48.78 -14.23
CA LEU A 142 -23.60 -49.78 -15.24
C LEU A 142 -23.76 -51.22 -14.71
N LEU A 143 -23.45 -51.45 -13.43
CA LEU A 143 -23.57 -52.76 -12.79
C LEU A 143 -25.05 -53.19 -12.58
N LEU A 144 -25.98 -52.27 -12.51
CA LEU A 144 -27.39 -52.58 -12.37
C LEU A 144 -28.12 -52.85 -13.69
N VAL A 145 -27.50 -52.51 -14.82
CA VAL A 145 -28.06 -52.72 -16.18
C VAL A 145 -27.54 -54.01 -16.84
N THR A 146 -26.44 -54.56 -16.32
CA THR A 146 -25.92 -55.88 -16.72
C THR A 146 -26.45 -56.98 -15.86
#